data_f67a31c98373ba13484b4327f96df997
#
_entry.id   f67a31c98373ba13484b4327f96df997
#
_cell.length_a   1.000
_cell.length_b   1.000
_cell.length_c   1.000
_cell.angle_alpha   90.00
_cell.angle_beta   90.00
_cell.angle_gamma   90.00
#
_symmetry.space_group_name_H-M   'P 1'
#
loop_
_entity.id
_entity.type
_entity.pdbx_description
1 polymer ?
#
loop_
_entity_poly.entity_id
_entity_poly.type
_entity_poly.pdbx_seq_one_letter_code
_entity_poly.pdbx_strand_id
1 'polypeptide(L)'
;IPAVFARELNGVQGIVLRNLELKLALTGGVELRKAYRVRPVIADLGTAAITGGSASIPLGDLERDAPPALLLELVAPPRPAGRYRLAQVVLAYDNPIQGILGEKARADIVVQYAAGPEAVSAPDPRVMTIVEKVNAHGLQTRALRDAQAGNVAGATQKLQAAYTRLLALGERDLAEATRQEIENLQREGQVSAAGTKRLRYETRRLTEKKE
;
A
#
# COMPACT_ATOMS: atom_id res chain seq x y z
N ILE A 1 27.43 -0.64 9.61
CA ILE A 1 27.62 -1.95 8.96
C ILE A 1 27.19 -3.09 9.89
N PRO A 2 27.59 -3.21 11.18
CA PRO A 2 27.17 -4.34 12.04
C PRO A 2 25.65 -4.41 12.28
N ALA A 3 24.95 -3.27 12.44
CA ALA A 3 23.51 -3.24 12.69
C ALA A 3 22.69 -3.70 11.48
N VAL A 4 23.14 -3.40 10.25
CA VAL A 4 22.49 -3.87 9.01
C VAL A 4 22.67 -5.37 8.86
N PHE A 5 23.89 -5.88 9.10
CA PHE A 5 24.18 -7.31 9.07
C PHE A 5 23.40 -8.10 10.14
N ALA A 6 23.31 -7.59 11.36
CA ALA A 6 22.51 -8.21 12.42
C ALA A 6 21.03 -8.27 12.06
N ARG A 7 20.51 -7.22 11.41
CA ARG A 7 19.11 -7.17 10.94
C ARG A 7 18.85 -8.16 9.82
N GLU A 8 19.77 -8.29 8.85
CA GLU A 8 19.66 -9.27 7.76
C GLU A 8 19.77 -10.72 8.27
N LEU A 9 20.69 -11.00 9.20
CA LEU A 9 20.82 -12.32 9.82
C LEU A 9 19.59 -12.68 10.66
N ASN A 10 19.04 -11.74 11.42
CA ASN A 10 17.79 -11.94 12.15
C ASN A 10 16.60 -12.14 11.22
N GLY A 11 16.54 -11.44 10.07
CA GLY A 11 15.53 -11.65 9.03
C GLY A 11 15.57 -13.07 8.48
N VAL A 12 16.75 -13.60 8.18
CA VAL A 12 16.92 -14.99 7.70
C VAL A 12 16.49 -16.03 8.75
N GLN A 13 16.76 -15.76 10.03
CA GLN A 13 16.31 -16.63 11.14
C GLN A 13 14.83 -16.46 11.49
N GLY A 14 14.21 -15.34 11.10
CA GLY A 14 12.81 -15.02 11.34
C GLY A 14 11.83 -15.48 10.27
N ILE A 15 12.32 -16.01 9.13
CA ILE A 15 11.46 -16.51 8.05
C ILE A 15 10.68 -17.73 8.54
N VAL A 16 9.37 -17.62 8.53
CA VAL A 16 8.43 -18.68 8.94
C VAL A 16 7.76 -19.36 7.76
N LEU A 17 7.52 -18.64 6.65
CA LEU A 17 7.01 -19.18 5.39
C LEU A 17 7.80 -18.59 4.22
N ARG A 18 7.89 -19.32 3.11
CA ARG A 18 8.59 -18.88 1.89
C ARG A 18 7.69 -18.88 0.68
N ASN A 19 8.13 -18.15 -0.33
CA ASN A 19 7.49 -18.12 -1.66
C ASN A 19 5.99 -17.79 -1.60
N LEU A 20 5.59 -16.85 -0.73
CA LEU A 20 4.19 -16.47 -0.62
C LEU A 20 3.70 -15.84 -1.91
N GLU A 21 2.63 -16.40 -2.45
CA GLU A 21 1.93 -15.90 -3.62
C GLU A 21 0.43 -15.78 -3.30
N LEU A 22 -0.12 -14.59 -3.46
CA LEU A 22 -1.55 -14.34 -3.29
C LEU A 22 -2.24 -14.35 -4.65
N LYS A 23 -3.19 -15.24 -4.81
CA LYS A 23 -4.10 -15.28 -5.96
C LYS A 23 -5.46 -14.71 -5.55
N LEU A 24 -5.91 -13.73 -6.32
CA LEU A 24 -7.19 -13.06 -6.14
C LEU A 24 -8.10 -13.43 -7.32
N ALA A 25 -9.18 -14.14 -7.06
CA ALA A 25 -10.22 -14.44 -8.04
C ALA A 25 -11.42 -13.53 -7.79
N LEU A 26 -11.67 -12.57 -8.70
CA LEU A 26 -12.75 -11.59 -8.59
C LEU A 26 -14.09 -12.21 -9.03
N THR A 27 -15.17 -11.89 -8.33
CA THR A 27 -16.53 -12.23 -8.77
C THR A 27 -16.93 -11.36 -9.99
N GLY A 28 -17.74 -11.89 -10.88
CA GLY A 28 -18.17 -11.17 -12.08
C GLY A 28 -18.72 -9.76 -11.78
N GLY A 29 -18.21 -8.78 -12.54
CA GLY A 29 -18.51 -7.36 -12.38
C GLY A 29 -17.71 -6.64 -11.30
N VAL A 30 -16.88 -7.34 -10.52
CA VAL A 30 -15.94 -6.71 -9.58
C VAL A 30 -14.62 -6.46 -10.28
N GLU A 31 -14.06 -5.27 -10.09
CA GLU A 31 -12.80 -4.84 -10.68
C GLU A 31 -11.78 -4.49 -9.61
N LEU A 32 -10.52 -4.91 -9.77
CA LEU A 32 -9.40 -4.43 -8.97
C LEU A 32 -8.86 -3.15 -9.61
N ARG A 33 -9.05 -2.01 -8.94
CA ARG A 33 -8.61 -0.71 -9.42
C ARG A 33 -7.16 -0.40 -9.05
N LYS A 34 -6.77 -0.74 -7.79
CA LYS A 34 -5.41 -0.54 -7.29
C LYS A 34 -5.02 -1.63 -6.32
N ALA A 35 -3.76 -1.97 -6.33
CA ALA A 35 -3.15 -2.88 -5.38
C ALA A 35 -1.86 -2.26 -4.83
N TYR A 36 -1.74 -2.19 -3.52
CA TYR A 36 -0.54 -1.73 -2.83
C TYR A 36 -0.08 -2.77 -1.84
N ARG A 37 1.21 -3.05 -1.80
CA ARG A 37 1.81 -3.59 -0.60
C ARG A 37 1.98 -2.44 0.39
N VAL A 38 1.51 -2.60 1.62
CA VAL A 38 1.59 -1.57 2.66
C VAL A 38 2.54 -1.94 3.79
N ARG A 39 2.93 -3.22 3.89
CA ARG A 39 4.01 -3.68 4.77
C ARG A 39 4.91 -4.66 4.02
N PRO A 40 6.22 -4.68 4.28
CA PRO A 40 6.98 -3.81 5.21
C PRO A 40 7.08 -2.35 4.75
N VAL A 41 6.97 -2.05 3.46
CA VAL A 41 7.00 -0.69 2.90
C VAL A 41 5.91 -0.51 1.85
N ILE A 42 5.42 0.72 1.68
CA ILE A 42 4.42 1.03 0.66
C ILE A 42 5.05 0.88 -0.73
N ALA A 43 4.42 0.07 -1.56
CA ALA A 43 4.76 -0.12 -2.98
C ALA A 43 3.48 -0.28 -3.80
N ASP A 44 3.40 0.44 -4.92
CA ASP A 44 2.36 0.25 -5.92
C ASP A 44 2.66 -1.04 -6.69
N LEU A 45 1.73 -1.97 -6.67
CA LEU A 45 1.86 -3.27 -7.35
C LEU A 45 1.25 -3.24 -8.76
N GLY A 46 0.65 -2.10 -9.12
CA GLY A 46 -0.06 -1.97 -10.38
C GLY A 46 -1.30 -2.86 -10.48
N THR A 47 -1.88 -2.89 -11.66
CA THR A 47 -3.03 -3.74 -12.01
C THR A 47 -2.73 -4.66 -13.19
N ALA A 48 -1.50 -4.63 -13.70
CA ALA A 48 -1.08 -5.35 -14.90
C ALA A 48 -1.11 -6.89 -14.75
N ALA A 49 -1.19 -7.41 -13.53
CA ALA A 49 -1.26 -8.85 -13.26
C ALA A 49 -2.70 -9.42 -13.33
N ILE A 50 -3.70 -8.62 -13.78
CA ILE A 50 -5.09 -9.06 -13.86
C ILE A 50 -5.34 -9.61 -15.26
N THR A 51 -5.51 -10.92 -15.35
CA THR A 51 -5.93 -11.59 -16.58
C THR A 51 -7.20 -12.38 -16.31
N GLY A 52 -8.28 -12.11 -17.05
CA GLY A 52 -9.50 -12.90 -16.97
C GLY A 52 -10.19 -12.90 -15.59
N GLY A 53 -10.13 -11.77 -14.81
CA GLY A 53 -10.77 -11.67 -13.50
C GLY A 53 -9.94 -12.27 -12.36
N SER A 54 -8.69 -12.68 -12.59
CA SER A 54 -7.79 -13.13 -11.55
C SER A 54 -6.48 -12.35 -11.55
N ALA A 55 -5.91 -12.12 -10.37
CA ALA A 55 -4.62 -11.50 -10.18
C ALA A 55 -3.70 -12.41 -9.37
N SER A 56 -2.40 -12.46 -9.71
CA SER A 56 -1.38 -13.14 -8.93
C SER A 56 -0.38 -12.10 -8.43
N ILE A 57 -0.17 -12.07 -7.11
CA ILE A 57 0.67 -11.07 -6.44
C ILE A 57 1.74 -11.82 -5.63
N PRO A 58 3.02 -11.78 -6.06
CA PRO A 58 4.09 -12.34 -5.26
C PRO A 58 4.33 -11.47 -4.01
N LEU A 59 4.36 -12.09 -2.84
CA LEU A 59 4.57 -11.43 -1.56
C LEU A 59 5.98 -11.63 -1.00
N GLY A 60 6.71 -12.63 -1.52
CA GLY A 60 8.03 -13.01 -1.02
C GLY A 60 7.95 -13.90 0.20
N ASP A 61 8.87 -13.75 1.14
CA ASP A 61 8.92 -14.53 2.36
C ASP A 61 8.18 -13.84 3.51
N LEU A 62 7.62 -14.63 4.41
CA LEU A 62 6.98 -14.17 5.63
C LEU A 62 7.97 -14.21 6.78
N GLU A 63 8.30 -13.05 7.31
CA GLU A 63 9.03 -12.92 8.56
C GLU A 63 8.05 -12.88 9.75
N ARG A 64 8.43 -13.50 10.85
CA ARG A 64 7.57 -13.61 12.06
C ARG A 64 7.07 -12.25 12.55
N ASP A 65 7.95 -11.26 12.57
CA ASP A 65 7.68 -9.95 13.17
C ASP A 65 7.31 -8.87 12.13
N ALA A 66 7.33 -9.22 10.84
CA ALA A 66 7.05 -8.29 9.74
C ALA A 66 6.12 -8.91 8.67
N PRO A 67 4.90 -9.32 9.04
CA PRO A 67 3.99 -9.91 8.07
C PRO A 67 3.66 -8.93 6.93
N PRO A 68 3.68 -9.38 5.67
CA PRO A 68 3.24 -8.57 4.55
C PRO A 68 1.77 -8.20 4.68
N ALA A 69 1.43 -6.98 4.29
CA ALA A 69 0.04 -6.52 4.24
C ALA A 69 -0.23 -5.83 2.91
N LEU A 70 -1.43 -6.06 2.39
CA LEU A 70 -1.91 -5.49 1.14
C LEU A 70 -3.09 -4.57 1.39
N LEU A 71 -3.17 -3.50 0.61
CA LEU A 71 -4.36 -2.68 0.44
C LEU A 71 -4.85 -2.85 -1.01
N LEU A 72 -6.09 -3.30 -1.15
CA LEU A 72 -6.73 -3.49 -2.45
C LEU A 72 -7.92 -2.52 -2.58
N GLU A 73 -7.98 -1.78 -3.68
CA GLU A 73 -9.13 -0.94 -4.04
C GLU A 73 -9.97 -1.72 -5.05
N LEU A 74 -11.15 -2.17 -4.61
CA LEU A 74 -12.10 -2.90 -5.44
C LEU A 74 -13.28 -2.00 -5.80
N VAL A 75 -13.73 -2.09 -7.05
CA VAL A 75 -14.98 -1.50 -7.50
C VAL A 75 -15.98 -2.63 -7.70
N ALA A 76 -17.11 -2.54 -7.01
CA ALA A 76 -18.18 -3.52 -7.10
C ALA A 76 -19.45 -2.88 -7.70
N PRO A 77 -20.19 -3.59 -8.56
CA PRO A 77 -21.44 -3.08 -9.11
C PRO A 77 -22.50 -2.97 -8.00
N PRO A 78 -23.48 -2.08 -8.14
CA PRO A 78 -24.63 -2.02 -7.24
C PRO A 78 -25.39 -3.34 -7.26
N ARG A 79 -25.86 -3.78 -6.08
CA ARG A 79 -26.62 -5.02 -5.89
C ARG A 79 -27.75 -4.78 -4.87
N PRO A 80 -28.82 -5.58 -4.93
CA PRO A 80 -29.85 -5.58 -3.87
C PRO A 80 -29.22 -5.83 -2.49
N ALA A 81 -29.94 -5.44 -1.42
CA ALA A 81 -29.51 -5.71 -0.06
C ALA A 81 -29.25 -7.20 0.14
N GLY A 82 -28.09 -7.53 0.74
CA GLY A 82 -27.67 -8.92 0.93
C GLY A 82 -26.16 -9.07 1.08
N ARG A 83 -25.71 -10.27 1.36
CA ARG A 83 -24.29 -10.64 1.48
C ARG A 83 -23.76 -11.19 0.14
N TYR A 84 -22.68 -10.60 -0.35
CA TYR A 84 -22.07 -11.00 -1.62
C TYR A 84 -20.56 -11.17 -1.48
N ARG A 85 -20.03 -12.23 -2.07
CA ARG A 85 -18.60 -12.40 -2.23
C ARG A 85 -18.11 -11.49 -3.35
N LEU A 86 -17.09 -10.65 -3.07
CA LEU A 86 -16.42 -9.83 -4.06
C LEU A 86 -15.24 -10.57 -4.71
N ALA A 87 -14.52 -11.35 -3.91
CA ALA A 87 -13.38 -12.11 -4.38
C ALA A 87 -13.13 -13.33 -3.50
N GLN A 88 -12.44 -14.33 -4.05
CA GLN A 88 -11.77 -15.37 -3.30
C GLN A 88 -10.27 -15.13 -3.31
N VAL A 89 -9.66 -15.21 -2.15
CA VAL A 89 -8.21 -15.11 -1.96
C VAL A 89 -7.66 -16.51 -1.70
N VAL A 90 -6.61 -16.88 -2.42
CA VAL A 90 -5.83 -18.09 -2.17
C VAL A 90 -4.39 -17.67 -1.94
N LEU A 91 -3.86 -17.94 -0.75
CA LEU A 91 -2.46 -17.77 -0.42
C LEU A 91 -1.76 -19.11 -0.60
N ALA A 92 -0.81 -19.19 -1.52
CA ALA A 92 0.09 -20.33 -1.68
C ALA A 92 1.43 -20.00 -1.02
N TYR A 93 2.05 -20.99 -0.35
CA TYR A 93 3.31 -20.80 0.34
C TYR A 93 4.02 -22.13 0.61
N ASP A 94 5.31 -22.05 0.91
CA ASP A 94 6.11 -23.17 1.39
C ASP A 94 6.34 -23.02 2.90
N ASN A 95 6.21 -24.10 3.63
CA ASN A 95 6.42 -24.17 5.07
C ASN A 95 7.74 -24.91 5.38
N PRO A 96 8.86 -24.19 5.48
CA PRO A 96 10.17 -24.81 5.69
C PRO A 96 10.31 -25.46 7.07
N ILE A 97 9.52 -25.03 8.07
CA ILE A 97 9.55 -25.60 9.43
C ILE A 97 8.97 -27.02 9.42
N GLN A 98 7.95 -27.27 8.63
CA GLN A 98 7.29 -28.57 8.51
C GLN A 98 7.79 -29.37 7.28
N GLY A 99 8.60 -28.77 6.42
CA GLY A 99 9.09 -29.40 5.19
C GLY A 99 8.00 -29.58 4.13
N ILE A 100 6.91 -28.80 4.19
CA ILE A 100 5.79 -28.90 3.26
C ILE A 100 5.90 -27.80 2.19
N LEU A 101 5.74 -28.18 0.92
CA LEU A 101 5.76 -27.27 -0.22
C LEU A 101 4.36 -27.09 -0.79
N GLY A 102 4.06 -25.87 -1.24
CA GLY A 102 2.84 -25.54 -2.00
C GLY A 102 1.56 -25.64 -1.18
N GLU A 103 1.63 -25.40 0.15
CA GLU A 103 0.43 -25.26 0.99
C GLU A 103 -0.45 -24.12 0.52
N LYS A 104 -1.75 -24.22 0.80
CA LYS A 104 -2.73 -23.21 0.39
C LYS A 104 -3.69 -22.89 1.52
N ALA A 105 -3.81 -21.61 1.82
CA ALA A 105 -4.87 -21.05 2.65
C ALA A 105 -5.88 -20.30 1.75
N ARG A 106 -7.18 -20.35 2.11
CA ARG A 106 -8.25 -19.71 1.35
C ARG A 106 -9.09 -18.83 2.25
N ALA A 107 -9.53 -17.69 1.72
CA ALA A 107 -10.47 -16.79 2.36
C ALA A 107 -11.36 -16.11 1.32
N ASP A 108 -12.57 -15.73 1.70
CA ASP A 108 -13.48 -14.96 0.86
C ASP A 108 -13.53 -13.51 1.34
N ILE A 109 -13.47 -12.57 0.40
CA ILE A 109 -13.76 -11.15 0.65
C ILE A 109 -15.26 -10.97 0.42
N VAL A 110 -15.99 -10.68 1.51
CA VAL A 110 -17.44 -10.56 1.49
C VAL A 110 -17.84 -9.15 1.91
N VAL A 111 -18.85 -8.60 1.24
CA VAL A 111 -19.47 -7.30 1.56
C VAL A 111 -20.96 -7.50 1.78
N GLN A 112 -21.54 -6.66 2.64
CA GLN A 112 -22.97 -6.58 2.83
C GLN A 112 -23.50 -5.28 2.20
N TYR A 113 -24.43 -5.42 1.25
CA TYR A 113 -25.20 -4.31 0.71
C TYR A 113 -26.38 -4.04 1.63
N ALA A 114 -26.49 -2.81 2.08
CA ALA A 114 -27.56 -2.35 2.96
C ALA A 114 -28.79 -1.88 2.16
N ALA A 115 -29.96 -1.99 2.75
CA ALA A 115 -31.20 -1.51 2.15
C ALA A 115 -31.36 0.03 2.25
N GLY A 116 -30.69 0.66 3.22
CA GLY A 116 -30.74 2.09 3.46
C GLY A 116 -29.44 2.61 4.11
N PRO A 117 -29.22 3.93 4.10
CA PRO A 117 -27.99 4.53 4.62
C PRO A 117 -27.76 4.29 6.11
N GLU A 118 -28.83 4.15 6.91
CA GLU A 118 -28.77 3.89 8.35
C GLU A 118 -28.21 2.49 8.71
N ALA A 119 -28.23 1.56 7.76
CA ALA A 119 -27.69 0.22 7.93
C ALA A 119 -26.23 0.10 7.48
N VAL A 120 -25.61 1.19 7.02
CA VAL A 120 -24.21 1.21 6.59
C VAL A 120 -23.30 1.44 7.80
N SER A 121 -22.41 0.49 8.07
CA SER A 121 -21.39 0.65 9.11
C SER A 121 -20.39 1.73 8.75
N ALA A 122 -19.91 2.47 9.75
CA ALA A 122 -18.80 3.41 9.55
C ALA A 122 -17.54 2.65 9.06
N PRO A 123 -16.73 3.29 8.20
CA PRO A 123 -15.46 2.70 7.77
C PRO A 123 -14.54 2.41 8.97
N ASP A 124 -13.77 1.30 8.91
CA ASP A 124 -12.77 1.00 9.94
C ASP A 124 -11.69 2.10 9.94
N PRO A 125 -11.48 2.82 11.05
CA PRO A 125 -10.52 3.93 11.12
C PRO A 125 -9.08 3.49 10.82
N ARG A 126 -8.71 2.25 11.21
CA ARG A 126 -7.36 1.70 10.94
C ARG A 126 -7.14 1.51 9.43
N VAL A 127 -8.15 1.00 8.72
CA VAL A 127 -8.08 0.88 7.25
C VAL A 127 -8.01 2.25 6.62
N MET A 128 -8.82 3.22 7.08
CA MET A 128 -8.81 4.57 6.55
C MET A 128 -7.47 5.29 6.79
N THR A 129 -6.84 5.09 7.93
CA THR A 129 -5.47 5.60 8.20
C THR A 129 -4.48 5.05 7.18
N ILE A 130 -4.53 3.75 6.87
CA ILE A 130 -3.67 3.14 5.84
C ILE A 130 -3.96 3.74 4.45
N VAL A 131 -5.24 3.93 4.11
CA VAL A 131 -5.66 4.57 2.85
C VAL A 131 -5.06 5.97 2.72
N GLU A 132 -5.13 6.79 3.79
CA GLU A 132 -4.56 8.14 3.77
C GLU A 132 -3.02 8.14 3.66
N LYS A 133 -2.33 7.21 4.33
CA LYS A 133 -0.88 7.03 4.19
C LYS A 133 -0.48 6.65 2.75
N VAL A 134 -1.22 5.74 2.12
CA VAL A 134 -1.01 5.34 0.71
C VAL A 134 -1.32 6.51 -0.23
N ASN A 135 -2.36 7.28 0.03
CA ASN A 135 -2.70 8.47 -0.76
C ASN A 135 -1.60 9.53 -0.69
N ALA A 136 -1.07 9.82 0.50
CA ALA A 136 0.06 10.74 0.68
C ALA A 136 1.30 10.27 -0.10
N HIS A 137 1.65 8.97 0.01
CA HIS A 137 2.73 8.36 -0.78
C HIS A 137 2.51 8.51 -2.29
N GLY A 138 1.31 8.23 -2.77
CA GLY A 138 0.97 8.35 -4.19
C GLY A 138 1.06 9.79 -4.70
N LEU A 139 0.64 10.78 -3.91
CA LEU A 139 0.75 12.19 -4.25
C LEU A 139 2.22 12.62 -4.34
N GLN A 140 3.06 12.29 -3.36
CA GLN A 140 4.49 12.62 -3.39
C GLN A 140 5.21 11.95 -4.56
N THR A 141 4.91 10.67 -4.83
CA THR A 141 5.53 9.94 -5.95
C THR A 141 5.18 10.59 -7.29
N ARG A 142 3.93 10.99 -7.50
CA ARG A 142 3.51 11.70 -8.72
C ARG A 142 4.10 13.09 -8.81
N ALA A 143 4.16 13.82 -7.70
CA ALA A 143 4.78 15.14 -7.65
C ALA A 143 6.25 15.10 -8.06
N LEU A 144 7.02 14.12 -7.56
CA LEU A 144 8.41 13.95 -7.96
C LEU A 144 8.59 13.63 -9.46
N ARG A 145 7.67 12.86 -10.05
CA ARG A 145 7.66 12.61 -11.49
C ARG A 145 7.34 13.87 -12.28
N ASP A 146 6.33 14.65 -11.84
CA ASP A 146 5.98 15.92 -12.48
C ASP A 146 7.14 16.92 -12.43
N ALA A 147 7.83 17.04 -11.28
CA ALA A 147 9.00 17.89 -11.15
C ALA A 147 10.14 17.45 -12.09
N GLN A 148 10.39 16.14 -12.21
CA GLN A 148 11.37 15.61 -13.16
C GLN A 148 11.00 15.87 -14.62
N ALA A 149 9.72 15.95 -14.94
CA ALA A 149 9.19 16.29 -16.26
C ALA A 149 9.10 17.81 -16.51
N GLY A 150 9.54 18.66 -15.56
CA GLY A 150 9.45 20.11 -15.65
C GLY A 150 8.06 20.71 -15.38
N ASN A 151 7.08 19.90 -14.98
CA ASN A 151 5.73 20.36 -14.60
C ASN A 151 5.73 20.87 -13.15
N VAL A 152 6.33 22.05 -12.94
CA VAL A 152 6.46 22.69 -11.61
C VAL A 152 5.10 22.93 -10.96
N ALA A 153 4.13 23.43 -11.71
CA ALA A 153 2.80 23.73 -11.18
C ALA A 153 2.07 22.44 -10.69
N GLY A 154 2.08 21.40 -11.51
CA GLY A 154 1.49 20.10 -11.15
C GLY A 154 2.19 19.43 -9.97
N ALA A 155 3.51 19.53 -9.90
CA ALA A 155 4.31 19.03 -8.79
C ALA A 155 3.97 19.77 -7.47
N THR A 156 3.95 21.12 -7.53
CA THR A 156 3.60 21.98 -6.37
C THR A 156 2.21 21.63 -5.82
N GLN A 157 1.20 21.54 -6.70
CA GLN A 157 -0.15 21.19 -6.29
C GLN A 157 -0.23 19.83 -5.57
N LYS A 158 0.48 18.82 -6.10
CA LYS A 158 0.50 17.48 -5.50
C LYS A 158 1.26 17.43 -4.18
N LEU A 159 2.39 18.18 -4.05
CA LEU A 159 3.09 18.29 -2.78
C LEU A 159 2.26 19.01 -1.72
N GLN A 160 1.53 20.06 -2.08
CA GLN A 160 0.61 20.74 -1.16
C GLN A 160 -0.49 19.81 -0.65
N ALA A 161 -1.10 19.03 -1.55
CA ALA A 161 -2.10 18.03 -1.17
C ALA A 161 -1.50 16.92 -0.28
N ALA A 162 -0.27 16.49 -0.52
CA ALA A 162 0.44 15.53 0.32
C ALA A 162 0.75 16.13 1.71
N TYR A 163 1.24 17.38 1.77
CA TYR A 163 1.52 18.11 3.00
C TYR A 163 0.29 18.15 3.93
N THR A 164 -0.86 18.55 3.39
CA THR A 164 -2.11 18.62 4.17
C THR A 164 -2.51 17.25 4.76
N ARG A 165 -2.36 16.17 3.97
CA ARG A 165 -2.65 14.80 4.45
C ARG A 165 -1.67 14.34 5.53
N LEU A 166 -0.39 14.64 5.37
CA LEU A 166 0.64 14.29 6.35
C LEU A 166 0.43 15.00 7.68
N LEU A 167 0.00 16.27 7.66
CA LEU A 167 -0.38 16.99 8.88
C LEU A 167 -1.58 16.33 9.56
N ALA A 168 -2.62 15.98 8.81
CA ALA A 168 -3.79 15.30 9.34
C ALA A 168 -3.46 13.91 9.94
N LEU A 169 -2.44 13.23 9.41
CA LEU A 169 -1.91 11.97 9.92
C LEU A 169 -0.96 12.12 11.13
N GLY A 170 -0.62 13.36 11.53
CA GLY A 170 0.36 13.63 12.59
C GLY A 170 1.82 13.41 12.18
N GLU A 171 2.11 13.18 10.91
CA GLU A 171 3.46 12.94 10.37
C GLU A 171 4.21 14.26 10.13
N ARG A 172 4.45 15.00 11.24
CA ARG A 172 4.94 16.39 11.24
C ARG A 172 6.31 16.55 10.56
N ASP A 173 7.26 15.64 10.81
CA ASP A 173 8.62 15.72 10.25
C ASP A 173 8.62 15.55 8.73
N LEU A 174 7.78 14.64 8.23
CA LEU A 174 7.63 14.41 6.80
C LEU A 174 6.80 15.52 6.14
N ALA A 175 5.82 16.07 6.84
CA ALA A 175 5.08 17.24 6.38
C ALA A 175 6.02 18.44 6.22
N GLU A 176 6.87 18.73 7.21
CA GLU A 176 7.85 19.83 7.16
C GLU A 176 8.85 19.63 6.01
N ALA A 177 9.38 18.41 5.84
CA ALA A 177 10.24 18.09 4.70
C ALA A 177 9.53 18.34 3.35
N THR A 178 8.23 17.99 3.28
CA THR A 178 7.41 18.23 2.08
C THR A 178 7.23 19.72 1.82
N ARG A 179 7.01 20.53 2.86
CA ARG A 179 6.91 22.00 2.77
C ARG A 179 8.18 22.62 2.24
N GLN A 180 9.34 22.21 2.75
CA GLN A 180 10.65 22.69 2.27
C GLN A 180 10.83 22.41 0.79
N GLU A 181 10.40 21.24 0.30
CA GLU A 181 10.53 20.92 -1.12
C GLU A 181 9.52 21.69 -2.00
N ILE A 182 8.36 22.09 -1.45
CA ILE A 182 7.44 23.03 -2.14
C ILE A 182 8.13 24.38 -2.34
N GLU A 183 8.80 24.90 -1.31
CA GLU A 183 9.52 26.17 -1.39
C GLU A 183 10.70 26.11 -2.37
N ASN A 184 11.48 25.02 -2.35
CA ASN A 184 12.55 24.80 -3.31
C ASN A 184 12.03 24.75 -4.74
N LEU A 185 10.92 24.02 -4.96
CA LEU A 185 10.32 23.89 -6.28
C LEU A 185 9.79 25.24 -6.82
N GLN A 186 9.24 26.08 -5.94
CA GLN A 186 8.76 27.42 -6.31
C GLN A 186 9.92 28.39 -6.60
N ARG A 187 11.02 28.28 -5.86
CA ARG A 187 12.18 29.19 -6.00
C ARG A 187 13.11 28.77 -7.14
N GLU A 188 13.37 27.47 -7.27
CA GLU A 188 14.43 26.92 -8.14
C GLU A 188 13.88 26.12 -9.33
N GLY A 189 12.56 25.91 -9.38
CA GLY A 189 11.91 25.11 -10.42
C GLY A 189 12.17 23.61 -10.33
N GLN A 190 12.83 23.15 -9.26
CA GLN A 190 13.20 21.75 -9.07
C GLN A 190 13.17 21.34 -7.60
N VAL A 191 12.97 20.04 -7.35
CA VAL A 191 13.07 19.43 -6.03
C VAL A 191 14.54 19.13 -5.74
N SER A 192 14.99 19.37 -4.52
CA SER A 192 16.37 19.08 -4.13
C SER A 192 16.68 17.57 -4.20
N ALA A 193 17.94 17.21 -4.49
CA ALA A 193 18.37 15.81 -4.51
C ALA A 193 18.21 15.15 -3.13
N ALA A 194 18.51 15.88 -2.05
CA ALA A 194 18.34 15.43 -0.66
C ALA A 194 16.85 15.23 -0.33
N GLY A 195 15.99 16.19 -0.70
CA GLY A 195 14.55 16.12 -0.49
C GLY A 195 13.91 14.97 -1.28
N THR A 196 14.30 14.79 -2.54
CA THR A 196 13.85 13.66 -3.35
C THR A 196 14.15 12.32 -2.66
N LYS A 197 15.38 12.14 -2.15
CA LYS A 197 15.79 10.92 -1.44
C LYS A 197 15.00 10.75 -0.14
N ARG A 198 14.87 11.83 0.65
CA ARG A 198 14.13 11.82 1.92
C ARG A 198 12.66 11.50 1.72
N LEU A 199 11.96 12.21 0.82
CA LEU A 199 10.54 11.98 0.54
C LEU A 199 10.30 10.54 0.06
N ARG A 200 11.11 10.00 -0.85
CA ARG A 200 10.98 8.62 -1.32
C ARG A 200 11.16 7.60 -0.20
N TYR A 201 12.15 7.79 0.66
CA TYR A 201 12.48 6.83 1.71
C TYR A 201 11.44 6.86 2.84
N GLU A 202 11.18 8.03 3.42
CA GLU A 202 10.32 8.17 4.59
C GLU A 202 8.86 7.87 4.25
N THR A 203 8.38 8.32 3.07
CA THR A 203 6.99 8.10 2.67
C THR A 203 6.67 6.62 2.46
N ARG A 204 7.62 5.84 1.93
CA ARG A 204 7.43 4.40 1.78
C ARG A 204 7.29 3.68 3.12
N ARG A 205 7.83 4.25 4.19
CA ARG A 205 7.85 3.68 5.54
C ARG A 205 6.74 4.20 6.46
N LEU A 206 5.80 4.99 5.94
CA LEU A 206 4.68 5.54 6.71
C LEU A 206 3.86 4.49 7.47
N THR A 207 3.81 3.26 6.97
CA THR A 207 3.06 2.15 7.57
C THR A 207 3.89 1.25 8.49
N GLU A 208 5.22 1.46 8.57
CA GLU A 208 6.08 0.74 9.52
C GLU A 208 5.98 1.25 10.96
N LYS A 209 5.67 2.54 11.14
CA LYS A 209 5.52 3.11 12.47
C LYS A 209 4.32 2.44 13.15
N LYS A 210 4.58 1.72 14.25
CA LYS A 210 3.54 1.21 15.15
C LYS A 210 2.81 2.40 15.76
N GLU A 211 1.49 2.39 15.69
CA GLU A 211 0.62 3.25 16.49
C GLU A 211 0.75 2.90 17.95
#